data_6585eecb8cdb7f3bf872bf302da55032
#
_entry.id   6585eecb8cdb7f3bf872bf302da55032
#
_cell.length_a   1.000
_cell.length_b   1.000
_cell.length_c   1.000
_cell.angle_alpha   90.00
_cell.angle_beta   90.00
_cell.angle_gamma   90.00
#
_symmetry.space_group_name_H-M   'P 1'
#
loop_
_entity.id
_entity.type
_entity.pdbx_description
1 polymer ?
#
loop_
_entity_poly.entity_id
_entity_poly.type
_entity_poly.pdbx_seq_one_letter_code
_entity_poly.pdbx_strand_id
1 'polypeptide(L)'
;MEEQKHPTHGQGHGHGHGHPHGSADENQKKLGLFDCFSIGIGGQIGSGIFLLLGVALILTGRSACYAVLAAVVAMFGSNMFSYVMSSMFSLRGGVYSQQSLILPPVFTGVSGLTVLFVGLMFSQYGTGMVEYFGEFLPGILPYTKPIGVLIITLAFLATIKGTKFIARMQSTMVVVLLISIGFFLAFGLPKVRSDFFTAPGMFSKGPFMFLVACSLMSATVSGGNGAIAMAAVTKNPTKTIPLSLILSNAALAVIYFLMAVVAGGVLPIEQVMGQSLAVVSKEIFPLPLHYLFIIVGVFCAFATSLLAGVAMLRYPLLAIARDGWLPKACTKVDKNGYPWVIQGAFYVFSLIPIIFGFDIQDIVSMILVPSMFLQLYCNIIVMKFPKKYPEHWKKSIFHMPYPVYIFMMLLCCFCNLFVMFNSLRSLEGLTEVLMIIGITIALFVYCWIRVKTKAVDVDKLAERKVAVEKEIASEVAI
;
A
#
# COMPACT_ATOMS: atom_id res chain seq x y z
N MET A 1 -2.60 20.94 76.28
CA MET A 1 -3.32 22.09 75.72
C MET A 1 -3.31 21.88 74.28
N GLU A 2 -4.28 21.14 73.67
CA GLU A 2 -5.55 21.71 73.16
C GLU A 2 -5.26 22.63 71.96
N GLU A 3 -5.78 22.49 70.77
CA GLU A 3 -7.07 21.95 70.29
C GLU A 3 -6.91 21.77 68.79
N GLN A 4 -7.23 20.64 68.17
CA GLN A 4 -8.43 20.28 67.41
C GLN A 4 -8.99 21.38 66.48
N LYS A 5 -9.06 21.11 65.18
CA LYS A 5 -10.32 20.93 64.46
C LYS A 5 -10.16 20.52 62.99
N HIS A 6 -10.74 19.40 62.67
CA HIS A 6 -11.31 18.95 61.36
C HIS A 6 -12.65 19.66 61.09
N PRO A 7 -13.37 19.40 60.01
CA PRO A 7 -13.11 19.09 58.60
C PRO A 7 -14.02 19.92 57.64
N THR A 8 -13.92 19.78 56.36
CA THR A 8 -15.15 19.61 55.53
C THR A 8 -14.86 19.08 54.12
N HIS A 9 -15.69 18.13 53.75
CA HIS A 9 -15.90 17.46 52.49
C HIS A 9 -16.13 18.39 51.31
N GLY A 10 -15.63 17.96 50.14
CA GLY A 10 -16.04 18.40 48.82
C GLY A 10 -15.68 17.31 47.79
N GLN A 11 -16.56 16.31 47.69
CA GLN A 11 -16.49 15.32 46.57
C GLN A 11 -16.86 16.02 45.28
N GLY A 12 -16.01 15.88 44.27
CA GLY A 12 -16.29 16.21 42.89
C GLY A 12 -15.68 15.10 42.00
N HIS A 13 -16.44 14.03 41.75
CA HIS A 13 -16.11 13.01 40.78
C HIS A 13 -16.24 13.60 39.39
N GLY A 14 -15.12 14.02 38.80
CA GLY A 14 -14.97 14.26 37.38
C GLY A 14 -14.20 13.11 36.77
N HIS A 15 -14.89 12.07 36.23
CA HIS A 15 -14.29 11.06 35.40
C HIS A 15 -13.94 11.67 34.03
N GLY A 16 -12.81 12.37 33.98
CA GLY A 16 -12.12 12.66 32.72
C GLY A 16 -11.35 11.44 32.31
N HIS A 17 -11.88 10.61 31.39
CA HIS A 17 -11.10 9.65 30.63
C HIS A 17 -10.19 10.43 29.68
N GLY A 18 -9.13 11.01 30.21
CA GLY A 18 -7.96 11.41 29.43
C GLY A 18 -7.32 10.13 28.90
N HIS A 19 -7.35 9.94 27.59
CA HIS A 19 -6.45 9.00 26.97
C HIS A 19 -5.01 9.34 27.41
N PRO A 20 -4.17 8.37 27.78
CA PRO A 20 -2.77 8.65 27.99
C PRO A 20 -2.18 9.04 26.62
N HIS A 21 -2.13 10.33 26.35
CA HIS A 21 -1.15 10.86 25.40
C HIS A 21 0.20 10.56 26.03
N GLY A 22 0.81 9.45 25.63
CA GLY A 22 2.20 9.23 25.93
C GLY A 22 2.93 10.47 25.48
N SER A 23 3.49 11.20 26.44
CA SER A 23 4.49 12.23 26.21
C SER A 23 5.51 11.60 25.25
N ALA A 24 5.44 12.01 23.98
CA ALA A 24 6.47 11.66 23.04
C ALA A 24 7.76 12.26 23.62
N ASP A 25 8.68 11.38 23.96
CA ASP A 25 9.99 11.73 24.44
C ASP A 25 10.56 12.79 23.49
N GLU A 26 10.73 14.04 23.95
CA GLU A 26 11.25 15.15 23.14
C GLU A 26 12.64 14.87 22.58
N ASN A 27 13.27 13.80 23.03
CA ASN A 27 14.59 13.31 22.61
C ASN A 27 14.54 12.22 21.50
N GLN A 28 13.37 11.85 20.97
CA GLN A 28 13.35 10.95 19.81
C GLN A 28 13.91 11.67 18.57
N LYS A 29 14.96 11.08 18.01
CA LYS A 29 15.60 11.54 16.77
C LYS A 29 14.55 11.63 15.66
N LYS A 30 14.14 12.86 15.29
CA LYS A 30 13.12 13.10 14.25
C LYS A 30 13.63 12.64 12.88
N LEU A 31 12.80 11.90 12.14
CA LEU A 31 13.10 11.38 10.81
C LEU A 31 13.37 12.50 9.82
N GLY A 32 14.41 12.35 9.00
CA GLY A 32 14.77 13.24 7.91
C GLY A 32 14.14 12.80 6.57
N LEU A 33 14.48 13.54 5.51
CA LEU A 33 14.01 13.25 4.15
C LEU A 33 14.46 11.86 3.68
N PHE A 34 15.71 11.48 3.92
CA PHE A 34 16.24 10.19 3.52
C PHE A 34 15.55 9.02 4.25
N ASP A 35 15.23 9.19 5.54
CA ASP A 35 14.51 8.17 6.31
C ASP A 35 13.11 7.95 5.74
N CYS A 36 12.37 9.05 5.48
CA CYS A 36 11.02 8.98 4.88
C CYS A 36 11.06 8.42 3.46
N PHE A 37 12.04 8.78 2.65
CA PHE A 37 12.27 8.22 1.32
C PHE A 37 12.52 6.70 1.40
N SER A 38 13.38 6.26 2.31
CA SER A 38 13.69 4.84 2.49
C SER A 38 12.47 4.03 2.92
N ILE A 39 11.62 4.59 3.81
CA ILE A 39 10.35 3.96 4.21
C ILE A 39 9.39 3.89 3.01
N GLY A 40 9.29 4.96 2.22
CA GLY A 40 8.43 5.02 1.05
C GLY A 40 8.84 4.00 -0.01
N ILE A 41 10.09 4.02 -0.43
CA ILE A 41 10.61 3.12 -1.48
C ILE A 41 10.64 1.66 -1.00
N GLY A 42 10.99 1.41 0.25
CA GLY A 42 11.00 0.06 0.83
C GLY A 42 9.60 -0.55 0.96
N GLY A 43 8.55 0.27 1.09
CA GLY A 43 7.16 -0.18 1.06
C GLY A 43 6.63 -0.44 -0.35
N GLN A 44 7.23 0.15 -1.38
CA GLN A 44 6.85 -0.02 -2.78
C GLN A 44 7.62 -1.15 -3.47
N ILE A 45 8.94 -1.23 -3.26
CA ILE A 45 9.75 -2.29 -3.85
C ILE A 45 9.55 -3.58 -3.06
N GLY A 46 8.91 -4.55 -3.71
CA GLY A 46 8.62 -5.86 -3.11
C GLY A 46 8.31 -6.90 -4.18
N SER A 47 7.54 -7.91 -3.79
CA SER A 47 7.15 -9.03 -4.64
C SER A 47 6.34 -8.67 -5.89
N GLY A 48 5.67 -7.50 -5.91
CA GLY A 48 4.76 -7.13 -6.99
C GLY A 48 5.43 -7.17 -8.38
N ILE A 49 6.62 -6.56 -8.53
CA ILE A 49 7.33 -6.56 -9.81
C ILE A 49 7.76 -7.98 -10.24
N PHE A 50 8.14 -8.82 -9.28
CA PHE A 50 8.55 -10.20 -9.55
C PHE A 50 7.38 -11.08 -9.99
N LEU A 51 6.17 -10.83 -9.49
CA LEU A 51 4.96 -11.58 -9.85
C LEU A 51 4.29 -11.08 -11.12
N LEU A 52 4.13 -9.75 -11.24
CA LEU A 52 3.23 -9.18 -12.26
C LEU A 52 3.94 -8.83 -13.56
N LEU A 53 5.28 -8.71 -13.57
CA LEU A 53 6.00 -8.32 -14.80
C LEU A 53 5.88 -9.38 -15.88
N GLY A 54 5.97 -10.67 -15.54
CA GLY A 54 5.76 -11.78 -16.50
C GLY A 54 4.37 -11.74 -17.14
N VAL A 55 3.34 -11.44 -16.35
CA VAL A 55 1.96 -11.27 -16.84
C VAL A 55 1.85 -10.02 -17.73
N ALA A 56 2.49 -8.90 -17.37
CA ALA A 56 2.51 -7.71 -18.20
C ALA A 56 3.19 -7.98 -19.57
N LEU A 57 4.24 -8.81 -19.60
CA LEU A 57 4.88 -9.25 -20.85
C LEU A 57 3.93 -10.09 -21.73
N ILE A 58 3.04 -10.92 -21.14
CA ILE A 58 1.97 -11.62 -21.89
C ILE A 58 1.01 -10.61 -22.54
N LEU A 59 0.63 -9.57 -21.81
CA LEU A 59 -0.39 -8.61 -22.22
C LEU A 59 0.11 -7.66 -23.31
N THR A 60 1.37 -7.22 -23.24
CA THR A 60 1.83 -6.13 -24.10
C THR A 60 3.23 -6.33 -24.70
N GLY A 61 3.88 -7.46 -24.43
CA GLY A 61 5.24 -7.70 -24.90
C GLY A 61 6.27 -6.75 -24.29
N ARG A 62 7.25 -6.32 -25.09
CA ARG A 62 8.33 -5.43 -24.65
C ARG A 62 7.86 -4.06 -24.17
N SER A 63 6.67 -3.60 -24.59
CA SER A 63 6.10 -2.34 -24.08
C SER A 63 5.67 -2.40 -22.62
N ALA A 64 5.82 -3.54 -21.93
CA ALA A 64 5.68 -3.62 -20.47
C ALA A 64 6.53 -2.59 -19.72
N CYS A 65 7.69 -2.19 -20.24
CA CYS A 65 8.50 -1.11 -19.66
C CYS A 65 7.77 0.25 -19.65
N TYR A 66 7.05 0.58 -20.72
CA TYR A 66 6.21 1.78 -20.76
C TYR A 66 4.93 1.62 -19.93
N ALA A 67 4.38 0.41 -19.83
CA ALA A 67 3.23 0.13 -18.98
C ALA A 67 3.55 0.39 -17.51
N VAL A 68 4.76 0.05 -17.06
CA VAL A 68 5.23 0.37 -15.70
C VAL A 68 5.32 1.87 -15.47
N LEU A 69 5.87 2.65 -16.41
CA LEU A 69 5.93 4.11 -16.27
C LEU A 69 4.53 4.72 -16.20
N ALA A 70 3.62 4.27 -17.07
CA ALA A 70 2.23 4.71 -17.05
C ALA A 70 1.55 4.35 -15.73
N ALA A 71 1.84 3.17 -15.17
CA ALA A 71 1.34 2.73 -13.87
C ALA A 71 1.82 3.63 -12.72
N VAL A 72 3.11 4.02 -12.72
CA VAL A 72 3.64 4.96 -11.71
C VAL A 72 2.92 6.30 -11.79
N VAL A 73 2.75 6.86 -13.02
CA VAL A 73 2.03 8.13 -13.22
C VAL A 73 0.57 8.00 -12.78
N ALA A 74 -0.11 6.91 -13.15
CA ALA A 74 -1.50 6.67 -12.79
C ALA A 74 -1.68 6.56 -11.27
N MET A 75 -0.80 5.82 -10.58
CA MET A 75 -0.87 5.67 -9.13
C MET A 75 -0.47 6.94 -8.37
N PHE A 76 0.51 7.70 -8.89
CA PHE A 76 0.85 9.02 -8.35
C PHE A 76 -0.37 9.94 -8.41
N GLY A 77 -1.03 10.05 -9.58
CA GLY A 77 -2.25 10.82 -9.74
C GLY A 77 -3.39 10.32 -8.85
N SER A 78 -3.57 9.00 -8.76
CA SER A 78 -4.62 8.40 -7.93
C SER A 78 -4.47 8.76 -6.45
N ASN A 79 -3.25 8.82 -5.93
CA ASN A 79 -2.94 9.15 -4.54
C ASN A 79 -2.76 10.67 -4.29
N MET A 80 -3.02 11.53 -5.27
CA MET A 80 -2.72 12.98 -5.19
C MET A 80 -3.42 13.66 -4.02
N PHE A 81 -4.64 13.25 -3.67
CA PHE A 81 -5.33 13.76 -2.49
C PHE A 81 -4.47 13.65 -1.22
N SER A 82 -3.79 12.51 -1.06
CA SER A 82 -2.98 12.22 0.12
C SER A 82 -1.68 13.05 0.13
N TYR A 83 -1.09 13.28 -1.05
CA TYR A 83 0.11 14.10 -1.19
C TYR A 83 -0.20 15.58 -0.91
N VAL A 84 -1.30 16.09 -1.45
CA VAL A 84 -1.78 17.45 -1.17
C VAL A 84 -2.08 17.61 0.32
N MET A 85 -2.84 16.68 0.93
CA MET A 85 -3.15 16.75 2.36
C MET A 85 -1.89 16.71 3.22
N SER A 86 -0.91 15.83 2.90
CA SER A 86 0.35 15.75 3.62
C SER A 86 1.20 17.01 3.48
N SER A 87 1.04 17.77 2.39
CA SER A 87 1.75 19.03 2.20
C SER A 87 1.11 20.22 2.91
N MET A 88 -0.17 20.11 3.25
CA MET A 88 -0.93 21.14 3.95
C MET A 88 -1.00 20.90 5.46
N PHE A 89 -1.09 19.62 5.88
CA PHE A 89 -1.39 19.26 7.26
C PHE A 89 -0.46 18.16 7.78
N SER A 90 -0.06 18.27 9.05
CA SER A 90 0.70 17.25 9.76
C SER A 90 -0.23 16.29 10.51
N LEU A 91 -0.94 15.41 9.77
CA LEU A 91 -1.94 14.51 10.36
C LEU A 91 -1.28 13.22 10.87
N ARG A 92 -1.63 12.83 12.09
CA ARG A 92 -1.24 11.54 12.69
C ARG A 92 -2.20 10.43 12.23
N GLY A 93 -1.68 9.21 12.00
CA GLY A 93 -2.50 8.03 11.71
C GLY A 93 -2.61 7.63 10.23
N GLY A 94 -1.78 8.22 9.36
CA GLY A 94 -1.65 7.77 7.97
C GLY A 94 -2.85 8.09 7.07
N VAL A 95 -2.96 7.36 5.96
CA VAL A 95 -3.98 7.61 4.92
C VAL A 95 -5.41 7.44 5.43
N TYR A 96 -5.67 6.46 6.32
CA TYR A 96 -7.01 6.29 6.90
C TYR A 96 -7.50 7.53 7.65
N SER A 97 -6.62 8.17 8.42
CA SER A 97 -6.95 9.42 9.10
C SER A 97 -7.21 10.57 8.14
N GLN A 98 -6.43 10.68 7.06
CA GLN A 98 -6.68 11.65 5.99
C GLN A 98 -8.06 11.43 5.35
N GLN A 99 -8.37 10.19 5.00
CA GLN A 99 -9.66 9.83 4.41
C GLN A 99 -10.82 10.06 5.37
N SER A 100 -10.68 9.75 6.66
CA SER A 100 -11.74 9.96 7.66
C SER A 100 -12.12 11.43 7.85
N LEU A 101 -11.22 12.38 7.56
CA LEU A 101 -11.50 13.81 7.62
C LEU A 101 -12.36 14.31 6.45
N ILE A 102 -12.23 13.69 5.30
CA ILE A 102 -12.88 14.16 4.06
C ILE A 102 -14.07 13.32 3.64
N LEU A 103 -14.07 12.02 3.97
CA LEU A 103 -15.12 11.10 3.58
C LEU A 103 -16.35 11.21 4.52
N PRO A 104 -17.57 11.02 3.98
CA PRO A 104 -18.75 10.73 4.78
C PRO A 104 -18.59 9.43 5.58
N PRO A 105 -19.32 9.23 6.70
CA PRO A 105 -19.15 8.06 7.57
C PRO A 105 -19.16 6.72 6.83
N VAL A 106 -20.15 6.47 5.95
CA VAL A 106 -20.25 5.22 5.20
C VAL A 106 -19.01 4.99 4.32
N PHE A 107 -18.54 6.01 3.62
CA PHE A 107 -17.34 5.94 2.77
C PHE A 107 -16.06 5.73 3.61
N THR A 108 -15.99 6.32 4.80
CA THR A 108 -14.89 6.06 5.76
C THR A 108 -14.86 4.59 6.16
N GLY A 109 -16.02 3.98 6.42
CA GLY A 109 -16.12 2.56 6.72
C GLY A 109 -15.66 1.69 5.55
N VAL A 110 -16.12 1.99 4.33
CA VAL A 110 -15.70 1.28 3.11
C VAL A 110 -14.19 1.41 2.93
N SER A 111 -13.61 2.61 3.06
CA SER A 111 -12.18 2.85 2.99
C SER A 111 -11.39 2.01 4.01
N GLY A 112 -11.88 1.92 5.24
CA GLY A 112 -11.29 1.07 6.26
C GLY A 112 -11.33 -0.41 5.87
N LEU A 113 -12.48 -0.89 5.41
CA LEU A 113 -12.66 -2.30 5.07
C LEU A 113 -11.91 -2.73 3.81
N THR A 114 -11.68 -1.83 2.84
CA THR A 114 -10.86 -2.15 1.65
C THR A 114 -9.43 -2.51 2.00
N VAL A 115 -8.92 -2.06 3.16
CA VAL A 115 -7.61 -2.46 3.68
C VAL A 115 -7.51 -3.98 3.89
N LEU A 116 -8.63 -4.66 4.20
CA LEU A 116 -8.65 -6.12 4.34
C LEU A 116 -8.29 -6.83 3.03
N PHE A 117 -8.70 -6.27 1.87
CA PHE A 117 -8.42 -6.90 0.57
C PHE A 117 -6.93 -6.99 0.23
N VAL A 118 -6.10 -6.11 0.80
CA VAL A 118 -4.64 -6.22 0.65
C VAL A 118 -4.13 -7.57 1.17
N GLY A 119 -4.83 -8.16 2.16
CA GLY A 119 -4.52 -9.49 2.68
C GLY A 119 -4.63 -10.60 1.65
N LEU A 120 -5.48 -10.45 0.62
CA LEU A 120 -5.63 -11.45 -0.45
C LEU A 120 -4.32 -11.64 -1.24
N MET A 121 -3.50 -10.59 -1.36
CA MET A 121 -2.18 -10.69 -2.01
C MET A 121 -1.19 -11.60 -1.25
N PHE A 122 -1.40 -11.83 0.05
CA PHE A 122 -0.46 -12.64 0.84
C PHE A 122 -0.41 -14.09 0.38
N SER A 123 -1.52 -14.61 -0.16
CA SER A 123 -1.55 -15.92 -0.80
C SER A 123 -0.61 -15.99 -2.00
N GLN A 124 -0.62 -14.97 -2.85
CA GLN A 124 0.27 -14.87 -4.01
C GLN A 124 1.74 -14.67 -3.60
N TYR A 125 2.00 -13.98 -2.49
CA TYR A 125 3.36 -13.85 -1.97
C TYR A 125 3.87 -15.20 -1.44
N GLY A 126 3.02 -15.97 -0.76
CA GLY A 126 3.37 -17.30 -0.26
C GLY A 126 3.62 -18.30 -1.39
N THR A 127 2.69 -18.42 -2.34
CA THR A 127 2.81 -19.38 -3.47
C THR A 127 3.90 -18.96 -4.44
N GLY A 128 3.99 -17.67 -4.80
CA GLY A 128 5.03 -17.17 -5.69
C GLY A 128 6.45 -17.37 -5.16
N MET A 129 6.65 -17.29 -3.85
CA MET A 129 7.94 -17.64 -3.25
C MET A 129 8.30 -19.12 -3.51
N VAL A 130 7.33 -20.03 -3.38
CA VAL A 130 7.54 -21.46 -3.65
C VAL A 130 7.84 -21.70 -5.11
N GLU A 131 7.15 -21.00 -6.03
CA GLU A 131 7.38 -21.11 -7.47
C GLU A 131 8.81 -20.70 -7.86
N TYR A 132 9.31 -19.60 -7.31
CA TYR A 132 10.71 -19.20 -7.53
C TYR A 132 11.71 -20.21 -6.95
N PHE A 133 11.45 -20.81 -5.79
CA PHE A 133 12.30 -21.86 -5.25
C PHE A 133 12.20 -23.16 -6.05
N GLY A 134 11.09 -23.39 -6.73
CA GLY A 134 10.90 -24.51 -7.63
C GLY A 134 11.88 -24.57 -8.81
N GLU A 135 12.49 -23.43 -9.19
CA GLU A 135 13.52 -23.36 -10.24
C GLU A 135 14.77 -24.23 -9.92
N PHE A 136 15.09 -24.38 -8.64
CA PHE A 136 16.23 -25.23 -8.22
C PHE A 136 15.83 -26.41 -7.35
N LEU A 137 14.59 -26.44 -6.84
CA LEU A 137 14.01 -27.54 -6.09
C LEU A 137 12.66 -27.97 -6.70
N PRO A 138 12.63 -28.54 -7.95
CA PRO A 138 11.37 -28.85 -8.62
C PRO A 138 10.43 -29.75 -7.82
N GLY A 139 10.97 -30.56 -6.89
CA GLY A 139 10.20 -31.43 -6.02
C GLY A 139 9.25 -30.72 -5.05
N ILE A 140 9.38 -29.42 -4.83
CA ILE A 140 8.47 -28.65 -3.97
C ILE A 140 7.24 -28.12 -4.72
N LEU A 141 7.26 -28.04 -6.04
CA LEU A 141 6.16 -27.48 -6.85
C LEU A 141 4.81 -28.16 -6.63
N PRO A 142 4.71 -29.50 -6.51
CA PRO A 142 3.45 -30.16 -6.19
C PRO A 142 2.85 -29.73 -4.84
N TYR A 143 3.69 -29.16 -3.94
CA TYR A 143 3.31 -28.71 -2.60
C TYR A 143 3.23 -27.19 -2.49
N THR A 144 3.10 -26.45 -3.60
CA THR A 144 3.04 -24.97 -3.62
C THR A 144 1.99 -24.43 -2.66
N LYS A 145 0.77 -24.99 -2.66
CA LYS A 145 -0.31 -24.53 -1.77
C LYS A 145 0.01 -24.75 -0.29
N PRO A 146 0.34 -25.96 0.19
CA PRO A 146 0.62 -26.16 1.62
C PRO A 146 1.89 -25.44 2.11
N ILE A 147 2.93 -25.34 1.29
CA ILE A 147 4.14 -24.58 1.63
C ILE A 147 3.83 -23.07 1.65
N GLY A 148 3.04 -22.57 0.70
CA GLY A 148 2.58 -21.18 0.69
C GLY A 148 1.79 -20.84 1.97
N VAL A 149 0.87 -21.69 2.41
CA VAL A 149 0.16 -21.55 3.69
C VAL A 149 1.13 -21.52 4.86
N LEU A 150 2.15 -22.41 4.88
CA LEU A 150 3.17 -22.43 5.93
C LEU A 150 3.95 -21.10 5.98
N ILE A 151 4.37 -20.57 4.83
CA ILE A 151 5.08 -19.28 4.74
C ILE A 151 4.24 -18.15 5.31
N ILE A 152 2.96 -18.06 4.92
CA ILE A 152 2.02 -17.05 5.43
C ILE A 152 1.87 -17.22 6.95
N THR A 153 1.69 -18.45 7.44
CA THR A 153 1.57 -18.74 8.88
C THR A 153 2.80 -18.25 9.64
N LEU A 154 4.00 -18.56 9.15
CA LEU A 154 5.26 -18.12 9.76
C LEU A 154 5.38 -16.60 9.80
N ALA A 155 4.94 -15.91 8.76
CA ALA A 155 4.92 -14.43 8.72
C ALA A 155 3.97 -13.86 9.78
N PHE A 156 2.75 -14.40 9.93
CA PHE A 156 1.82 -13.98 10.98
C PHE A 156 2.38 -14.25 12.38
N LEU A 157 2.97 -15.42 12.61
CA LEU A 157 3.62 -15.76 13.88
C LEU A 157 4.81 -14.85 14.19
N ALA A 158 5.60 -14.45 13.18
CA ALA A 158 6.73 -13.53 13.35
C ALA A 158 6.27 -12.16 13.90
N THR A 159 5.08 -11.69 13.53
CA THR A 159 4.56 -10.39 13.99
C THR A 159 4.23 -10.37 15.49
N ILE A 160 4.06 -11.54 16.12
CA ILE A 160 3.85 -11.66 17.57
C ILE A 160 5.08 -11.17 18.35
N LYS A 161 6.30 -11.35 17.80
CA LYS A 161 7.56 -10.91 18.42
C LYS A 161 7.70 -9.38 18.55
N GLY A 162 6.74 -8.63 17.99
CA GLY A 162 6.64 -7.19 18.15
C GLY A 162 7.21 -6.36 16.98
N THR A 163 6.77 -5.12 16.93
CA THR A 163 7.04 -4.21 15.80
C THR A 163 8.52 -3.85 15.62
N LYS A 164 9.29 -3.74 16.71
CA LYS A 164 10.74 -3.43 16.64
C LYS A 164 11.54 -4.54 15.93
N PHE A 165 11.21 -5.79 16.22
CA PHE A 165 11.84 -6.96 15.58
C PHE A 165 11.56 -6.96 14.07
N ILE A 166 10.29 -6.81 13.70
CA ILE A 166 9.87 -6.77 12.29
C ILE A 166 10.51 -5.61 11.54
N ALA A 167 10.53 -4.40 12.12
CA ALA A 167 11.13 -3.24 11.49
C ALA A 167 12.63 -3.43 11.20
N ARG A 168 13.37 -4.04 12.15
CA ARG A 168 14.81 -4.33 11.95
C ARG A 168 15.02 -5.37 10.83
N MET A 169 14.24 -6.46 10.85
CA MET A 169 14.29 -7.46 9.78
C MET A 169 13.98 -6.84 8.42
N GLN A 170 12.91 -6.06 8.34
CA GLN A 170 12.48 -5.42 7.10
C GLN A 170 13.55 -4.46 6.55
N SER A 171 14.15 -3.61 7.38
CA SER A 171 15.21 -2.70 6.94
C SER A 171 16.41 -3.45 6.34
N THR A 172 16.84 -4.54 6.97
CA THR A 172 17.92 -5.38 6.45
C THR A 172 17.54 -6.03 5.12
N MET A 173 16.35 -6.59 5.03
CA MET A 173 15.86 -7.25 3.80
C MET A 173 15.71 -6.26 2.63
N VAL A 174 15.26 -5.02 2.89
CA VAL A 174 15.15 -3.98 1.84
C VAL A 174 16.52 -3.61 1.28
N VAL A 175 17.55 -3.45 2.12
CA VAL A 175 18.90 -3.17 1.66
C VAL A 175 19.44 -4.31 0.78
N VAL A 176 19.25 -5.54 1.23
CA VAL A 176 19.65 -6.74 0.47
C VAL A 176 18.91 -6.83 -0.88
N LEU A 177 17.62 -6.54 -0.88
CA LEU A 177 16.79 -6.50 -2.08
C LEU A 177 17.28 -5.45 -3.08
N LEU A 178 17.56 -4.23 -2.61
CA LEU A 178 18.09 -3.16 -3.48
C LEU A 178 19.45 -3.51 -4.08
N ILE A 179 20.34 -4.14 -3.30
CA ILE A 179 21.61 -4.66 -3.81
C ILE A 179 21.38 -5.73 -4.87
N SER A 180 20.47 -6.69 -4.62
CA SER A 180 20.11 -7.73 -5.60
C SER A 180 19.57 -7.16 -6.91
N ILE A 181 18.67 -6.17 -6.83
CA ILE A 181 18.16 -5.46 -8.01
C ILE A 181 19.29 -4.72 -8.72
N GLY A 182 20.18 -4.07 -7.97
CA GLY A 182 21.36 -3.40 -8.52
C GLY A 182 22.25 -4.36 -9.35
N PHE A 183 22.52 -5.56 -8.83
CA PHE A 183 23.24 -6.59 -9.57
C PHE A 183 22.45 -7.06 -10.82
N PHE A 184 21.14 -7.29 -10.68
CA PHE A 184 20.29 -7.68 -11.79
C PHE A 184 20.35 -6.66 -12.94
N LEU A 185 20.33 -5.36 -12.63
CA LEU A 185 20.45 -4.30 -13.62
C LEU A 185 21.88 -4.19 -14.19
N ALA A 186 22.90 -4.24 -13.33
CA ALA A 186 24.28 -4.08 -13.75
C ALA A 186 24.75 -5.18 -14.72
N PHE A 187 24.31 -6.43 -14.50
CA PHE A 187 24.66 -7.56 -15.35
C PHE A 187 23.67 -7.72 -16.52
N GLY A 188 22.40 -7.30 -16.34
CA GLY A 188 21.35 -7.46 -17.33
C GLY A 188 21.38 -6.42 -18.44
N LEU A 189 21.54 -5.13 -18.10
CA LEU A 189 21.51 -4.04 -19.09
C LEU A 189 22.50 -4.21 -20.24
N PRO A 190 23.76 -4.65 -20.03
CA PRO A 190 24.70 -4.91 -21.13
C PRO A 190 24.29 -6.05 -22.06
N LYS A 191 23.43 -6.96 -21.59
CA LYS A 191 22.92 -8.11 -22.36
C LYS A 191 21.59 -7.83 -23.08
N VAL A 192 21.00 -6.65 -22.86
CA VAL A 192 19.79 -6.23 -23.57
C VAL A 192 20.10 -6.06 -25.05
N ARG A 193 19.27 -6.63 -25.90
CA ARG A 193 19.41 -6.56 -27.37
C ARG A 193 19.35 -5.11 -27.85
N SER A 194 20.22 -4.73 -28.76
CA SER A 194 20.31 -3.36 -29.31
C SER A 194 19.02 -2.92 -30.03
N ASP A 195 18.25 -3.89 -30.55
CA ASP A 195 16.98 -3.67 -31.24
C ASP A 195 15.75 -3.64 -30.33
N PHE A 196 15.93 -3.61 -28.99
CA PHE A 196 14.85 -3.72 -28.01
C PHE A 196 13.67 -2.77 -28.27
N PHE A 197 13.96 -1.51 -28.56
CA PHE A 197 12.94 -0.46 -28.77
C PHE A 197 12.40 -0.40 -30.19
N THR A 198 13.06 -1.05 -31.16
CA THR A 198 12.70 -1.01 -32.61
C THR A 198 12.19 -2.34 -33.13
N ALA A 199 12.42 -3.43 -32.40
CA ALA A 199 12.04 -4.77 -32.83
C ALA A 199 10.52 -5.00 -32.81
N PRO A 200 10.04 -5.96 -33.61
CA PRO A 200 8.71 -6.52 -33.43
C PRO A 200 8.54 -7.05 -32.00
N GLY A 201 7.35 -6.84 -31.39
CA GLY A 201 7.06 -7.27 -30.04
C GLY A 201 6.70 -6.13 -29.08
N MET A 202 6.80 -4.87 -29.52
CA MET A 202 6.14 -3.74 -28.88
C MET A 202 4.63 -3.82 -29.15
N PHE A 203 3.83 -3.58 -28.11
CA PHE A 203 2.36 -3.63 -28.16
C PHE A 203 1.84 -4.94 -28.82
N SER A 204 2.41 -6.08 -28.44
CA SER A 204 2.21 -7.39 -29.09
C SER A 204 0.73 -7.79 -29.24
N LYS A 205 -0.15 -7.39 -28.31
CA LYS A 205 -1.61 -7.61 -28.36
C LYS A 205 -2.40 -6.30 -28.57
N GLY A 206 -1.74 -5.27 -29.14
CA GLY A 206 -2.34 -3.99 -29.46
C GLY A 206 -2.44 -3.01 -28.28
N PRO A 207 -2.84 -1.76 -28.57
CA PRO A 207 -2.86 -0.67 -27.58
C PRO A 207 -3.84 -0.94 -26.45
N PHE A 208 -4.88 -1.69 -26.70
CA PHE A 208 -5.89 -2.03 -25.72
C PHE A 208 -5.33 -2.87 -24.57
N MET A 209 -4.61 -3.95 -24.87
CA MET A 209 -3.97 -4.80 -23.87
C MET A 209 -2.81 -4.10 -23.17
N PHE A 210 -2.19 -3.10 -23.81
CA PHE A 210 -1.25 -2.21 -23.16
C PHE A 210 -1.90 -1.41 -22.02
N LEU A 211 -3.11 -0.87 -22.21
CA LEU A 211 -3.83 -0.14 -21.15
C LEU A 211 -4.20 -1.07 -19.99
N VAL A 212 -4.56 -2.33 -20.27
CA VAL A 212 -4.80 -3.35 -19.24
C VAL A 212 -3.50 -3.63 -18.47
N ALA A 213 -2.37 -3.79 -19.16
CA ALA A 213 -1.06 -3.98 -18.53
C ALA A 213 -0.67 -2.78 -17.62
N CYS A 214 -0.97 -1.54 -18.03
CA CYS A 214 -0.75 -0.34 -17.20
C CYS A 214 -1.55 -0.42 -15.89
N SER A 215 -2.81 -0.86 -15.96
CA SER A 215 -3.64 -1.01 -14.78
C SER A 215 -3.14 -2.13 -13.86
N LEU A 216 -2.80 -3.30 -14.43
CA LEU A 216 -2.23 -4.41 -13.68
C LEU A 216 -0.95 -4.01 -12.95
N MET A 217 -0.04 -3.34 -13.65
CA MET A 217 1.23 -2.86 -13.07
C MET A 217 1.03 -1.80 -11.98
N SER A 218 -0.11 -1.13 -11.93
CA SER A 218 -0.43 -0.18 -10.86
C SER A 218 -0.44 -0.82 -9.48
N ALA A 219 -0.75 -2.12 -9.36
CA ALA A 219 -0.66 -2.85 -8.11
C ALA A 219 0.78 -2.96 -7.58
N THR A 220 1.78 -3.02 -8.47
CA THR A 220 3.21 -3.13 -8.08
C THR A 220 3.76 -1.84 -7.48
N VAL A 221 3.12 -0.70 -7.77
CA VAL A 221 3.54 0.64 -7.35
C VAL A 221 2.87 1.06 -6.04
N SER A 222 1.84 0.35 -5.60
CA SER A 222 1.15 0.63 -4.33
C SER A 222 2.05 0.35 -3.12
N GLY A 223 1.83 1.06 -2.00
CA GLY A 223 2.56 0.81 -0.74
C GLY A 223 3.46 1.95 -0.24
N GLY A 224 3.75 2.98 -1.06
CA GLY A 224 4.59 4.13 -0.69
C GLY A 224 4.03 5.01 0.43
N ASN A 225 2.78 4.87 0.77
CA ASN A 225 2.07 5.69 1.76
C ASN A 225 2.53 5.46 3.22
N GLY A 226 3.45 4.52 3.48
CA GLY A 226 4.03 4.27 4.81
C GLY A 226 4.70 5.50 5.42
N ALA A 227 5.31 6.37 4.60
CA ALA A 227 5.92 7.62 5.06
C ALA A 227 4.88 8.59 5.67
N ILE A 228 3.63 8.57 5.22
CA ILE A 228 2.54 9.42 5.74
C ILE A 228 2.23 9.09 7.21
N ALA A 229 2.31 7.82 7.58
CA ALA A 229 2.08 7.37 8.96
C ALA A 229 3.15 7.89 9.94
N MET A 230 4.31 8.34 9.42
CA MET A 230 5.45 8.85 10.22
C MET A 230 5.39 10.36 10.47
N ALA A 231 4.29 11.04 10.14
CA ALA A 231 4.16 12.50 10.28
C ALA A 231 4.51 13.02 11.68
N ALA A 232 4.10 12.30 12.73
CA ALA A 232 4.34 12.69 14.13
C ALA A 232 5.82 12.71 14.54
N VAL A 233 6.67 11.92 13.87
CA VAL A 233 8.10 11.77 14.20
C VAL A 233 9.03 12.31 13.11
N THR A 234 8.49 13.02 12.12
CA THR A 234 9.23 13.58 10.98
C THR A 234 9.56 15.06 11.22
N LYS A 235 10.75 15.49 10.81
CA LYS A 235 11.14 16.91 10.77
C LYS A 235 10.41 17.59 9.61
N ASN A 236 9.78 18.76 9.86
CA ASN A 236 9.04 19.53 8.85
C ASN A 236 8.12 18.63 7.98
N PRO A 237 7.16 17.91 8.60
CA PRO A 237 6.42 16.82 7.94
C PRO A 237 5.70 17.28 6.67
N THR A 238 5.16 18.52 6.64
CA THR A 238 4.45 19.09 5.48
C THR A 238 5.32 19.30 4.24
N LYS A 239 6.65 19.34 4.38
CA LYS A 239 7.61 19.40 3.26
C LYS A 239 8.29 18.05 3.04
N THR A 240 8.75 17.43 4.13
CA THR A 240 9.55 16.20 4.06
C THR A 240 8.76 15.02 3.52
N ILE A 241 7.52 14.82 3.99
CA ILE A 241 6.71 13.65 3.57
C ILE A 241 6.33 13.73 2.07
N PRO A 242 5.67 14.79 1.58
CA PRO A 242 5.30 14.81 0.17
C PRO A 242 6.50 14.80 -0.76
N LEU A 243 7.64 15.44 -0.38
CA LEU A 243 8.87 15.37 -1.16
C LEU A 243 9.44 13.94 -1.19
N SER A 244 9.44 13.23 -0.06
CA SER A 244 9.89 11.83 0.00
C SER A 244 9.02 10.92 -0.88
N LEU A 245 7.70 11.14 -0.92
CA LEU A 245 6.77 10.40 -1.77
C LEU A 245 7.02 10.65 -3.26
N ILE A 246 7.28 11.90 -3.66
CA ILE A 246 7.65 12.24 -5.04
C ILE A 246 8.94 11.55 -5.43
N LEU A 247 9.99 11.65 -4.59
CA LEU A 247 11.31 11.06 -4.85
C LEU A 247 11.24 9.53 -4.90
N SER A 248 10.49 8.89 -4.00
CA SER A 248 10.35 7.43 -4.01
C SER A 248 9.61 6.92 -5.25
N ASN A 249 8.55 7.61 -5.69
CA ASN A 249 7.88 7.26 -6.94
C ASN A 249 8.77 7.48 -8.17
N ALA A 250 9.57 8.56 -8.20
CA ALA A 250 10.51 8.80 -9.29
C ALA A 250 11.61 7.74 -9.36
N ALA A 251 12.20 7.38 -8.21
CA ALA A 251 13.20 6.32 -8.14
C ALA A 251 12.61 4.95 -8.54
N LEU A 252 11.40 4.66 -8.07
CA LEU A 252 10.69 3.43 -8.43
C LEU A 252 10.42 3.35 -9.93
N ALA A 253 10.00 4.46 -10.57
CA ALA A 253 9.79 4.52 -12.01
C ALA A 253 11.05 4.11 -12.77
N VAL A 254 12.21 4.65 -12.39
CA VAL A 254 13.49 4.32 -13.03
C VAL A 254 13.86 2.85 -12.80
N ILE A 255 13.81 2.37 -11.56
CA ILE A 255 14.18 0.99 -11.21
C ILE A 255 13.29 0.00 -11.96
N TYR A 256 11.98 0.17 -11.91
CA TYR A 256 11.03 -0.77 -12.53
C TYR A 256 11.05 -0.71 -14.06
N PHE A 257 11.24 0.48 -14.63
CA PHE A 257 11.46 0.61 -16.06
C PHE A 257 12.67 -0.19 -16.52
N LEU A 258 13.82 -0.02 -15.84
CA LEU A 258 15.04 -0.74 -16.18
C LEU A 258 14.89 -2.25 -15.96
N MET A 259 14.21 -2.68 -14.89
CA MET A 259 13.91 -4.10 -14.66
C MET A 259 13.06 -4.68 -15.81
N ALA A 260 12.04 -3.93 -16.28
CA ALA A 260 11.19 -4.37 -17.37
C ALA A 260 11.96 -4.41 -18.72
N VAL A 261 12.88 -3.48 -18.95
CA VAL A 261 13.77 -3.50 -20.13
C VAL A 261 14.67 -4.74 -20.10
N VAL A 262 15.28 -5.05 -18.96
CA VAL A 262 16.11 -6.26 -18.82
C VAL A 262 15.27 -7.52 -18.99
N ALA A 263 14.12 -7.60 -18.32
CA ALA A 263 13.24 -8.77 -18.37
C ALA A 263 12.73 -9.08 -19.77
N GLY A 264 12.36 -8.06 -20.54
CA GLY A 264 11.84 -8.24 -21.91
C GLY A 264 12.89 -8.18 -23.02
N GLY A 265 14.16 -7.84 -22.70
CA GLY A 265 15.18 -7.52 -23.68
C GLY A 265 16.38 -8.45 -23.76
N VAL A 266 16.62 -9.26 -22.74
CA VAL A 266 17.77 -10.19 -22.70
C VAL A 266 17.51 -11.44 -23.54
N LEU A 267 16.32 -12.00 -23.42
CA LEU A 267 15.88 -13.20 -24.14
C LEU A 267 14.82 -12.87 -25.20
N PRO A 268 14.57 -13.76 -26.18
CA PRO A 268 13.40 -13.68 -27.04
C PRO A 268 12.13 -13.57 -26.21
N ILE A 269 11.21 -12.72 -26.65
CA ILE A 269 10.03 -12.35 -25.84
C ILE A 269 9.15 -13.57 -25.51
N GLU A 270 9.10 -14.55 -26.43
CA GLU A 270 8.32 -15.78 -26.26
C GLU A 270 8.80 -16.65 -25.10
N GLN A 271 10.08 -16.52 -24.71
CA GLN A 271 10.68 -17.29 -23.63
C GLN A 271 10.47 -16.66 -22.26
N VAL A 272 10.07 -15.38 -22.20
CA VAL A 272 9.91 -14.64 -20.95
C VAL A 272 8.45 -14.27 -20.64
N MET A 273 7.56 -14.35 -21.64
CA MET A 273 6.13 -14.13 -21.43
C MET A 273 5.56 -15.12 -20.40
N GLY A 274 4.96 -14.62 -19.32
CA GLY A 274 4.37 -15.44 -18.27
C GLY A 274 5.37 -16.14 -17.36
N GLN A 275 6.66 -15.96 -17.63
CA GLN A 275 7.72 -16.58 -16.83
C GLN A 275 8.15 -15.68 -15.68
N SER A 276 8.72 -16.29 -14.66
CA SER A 276 9.36 -15.59 -13.56
C SER A 276 10.67 -14.90 -14.01
N LEU A 277 11.11 -13.88 -13.28
CA LEU A 277 12.42 -13.25 -13.53
C LEU A 277 13.60 -14.21 -13.32
N ALA A 278 13.36 -15.40 -12.74
CA ALA A 278 14.38 -16.44 -12.58
C ALA A 278 14.91 -16.90 -13.93
N VAL A 279 14.06 -17.04 -14.97
CA VAL A 279 14.46 -17.41 -16.34
C VAL A 279 15.48 -16.41 -16.88
N VAL A 280 15.19 -15.12 -16.74
CA VAL A 280 16.08 -14.04 -17.19
C VAL A 280 17.36 -13.99 -16.36
N SER A 281 17.26 -14.16 -15.03
CA SER A 281 18.42 -14.13 -14.15
C SER A 281 19.40 -15.29 -14.41
N LYS A 282 18.91 -16.45 -14.84
CA LYS A 282 19.73 -17.59 -15.25
C LYS A 282 20.62 -17.29 -16.45
N GLU A 283 20.13 -16.48 -17.38
CA GLU A 283 20.90 -16.03 -18.56
C GLU A 283 21.88 -14.90 -18.21
N ILE A 284 21.50 -14.02 -17.30
CA ILE A 284 22.31 -12.86 -16.92
C ILE A 284 23.50 -13.26 -16.07
N PHE A 285 23.28 -14.11 -15.06
CA PHE A 285 24.24 -14.41 -14.02
C PHE A 285 25.02 -15.72 -14.25
N PRO A 286 26.25 -15.80 -13.75
CA PRO A 286 26.88 -17.09 -13.46
C PRO A 286 26.00 -17.89 -12.45
N LEU A 287 26.04 -19.21 -12.54
CA LEU A 287 25.18 -20.10 -11.75
C LEU A 287 25.14 -19.79 -10.24
N PRO A 288 26.28 -19.53 -9.55
CA PRO A 288 26.25 -19.22 -8.12
C PRO A 288 25.52 -17.89 -7.83
N LEU A 289 25.69 -16.87 -8.69
CA LEU A 289 25.05 -15.57 -8.51
C LEU A 289 23.55 -15.64 -8.84
N HIS A 290 23.14 -16.48 -9.79
CA HIS A 290 21.74 -16.77 -10.07
C HIS A 290 21.03 -17.35 -8.83
N TYR A 291 21.62 -18.36 -8.20
CA TYR A 291 21.06 -18.92 -6.97
C TYR A 291 21.03 -17.91 -5.84
N LEU A 292 22.07 -17.11 -5.68
CA LEU A 292 22.11 -16.06 -4.68
C LEU A 292 20.98 -15.01 -4.93
N PHE A 293 20.75 -14.62 -6.19
CA PHE A 293 19.66 -13.71 -6.56
C PHE A 293 18.29 -14.26 -6.17
N ILE A 294 18.02 -15.56 -6.41
CA ILE A 294 16.74 -16.17 -6.05
C ILE A 294 16.65 -16.36 -4.54
N ILE A 295 17.64 -17.00 -3.92
CA ILE A 295 17.58 -17.38 -2.49
C ILE A 295 17.56 -16.16 -1.59
N VAL A 296 18.28 -15.10 -1.95
CA VAL A 296 18.43 -13.92 -1.10
C VAL A 296 17.59 -12.76 -1.61
N GLY A 297 17.72 -12.40 -2.91
CA GLY A 297 17.06 -11.25 -3.49
C GLY A 297 15.55 -11.43 -3.57
N VAL A 298 15.10 -12.49 -4.24
CA VAL A 298 13.66 -12.78 -4.43
C VAL A 298 13.00 -13.13 -3.10
N PHE A 299 13.66 -13.96 -2.26
CA PHE A 299 13.17 -14.24 -0.91
C PHE A 299 12.94 -12.96 -0.11
N CYS A 300 13.91 -12.03 -0.11
CA CYS A 300 13.75 -10.74 0.59
C CYS A 300 12.58 -9.93 0.01
N ALA A 301 12.36 -9.95 -1.32
CA ALA A 301 11.24 -9.24 -1.94
C ALA A 301 9.87 -9.73 -1.44
N PHE A 302 9.68 -11.06 -1.42
CA PHE A 302 8.43 -11.65 -0.94
C PHE A 302 8.27 -11.53 0.58
N ALA A 303 9.33 -11.79 1.34
CA ALA A 303 9.31 -11.71 2.79
C ALA A 303 9.05 -10.28 3.28
N THR A 304 9.65 -9.25 2.66
CA THR A 304 9.38 -7.85 3.01
C THR A 304 7.95 -7.46 2.73
N SER A 305 7.39 -7.84 1.57
CA SER A 305 5.99 -7.56 1.22
C SER A 305 5.03 -8.22 2.23
N LEU A 306 5.25 -9.48 2.55
CA LEU A 306 4.40 -10.24 3.47
C LEU A 306 4.50 -9.71 4.91
N LEU A 307 5.71 -9.55 5.44
CA LEU A 307 5.94 -9.07 6.81
C LEU A 307 5.49 -7.62 6.98
N ALA A 308 5.78 -6.76 6.00
CA ALA A 308 5.32 -5.37 6.01
C ALA A 308 3.79 -5.30 6.01
N GLY A 309 3.14 -6.04 5.12
CA GLY A 309 1.69 -6.07 5.02
C GLY A 309 1.03 -6.51 6.33
N VAL A 310 1.45 -7.65 6.89
CA VAL A 310 0.89 -8.17 8.15
C VAL A 310 1.14 -7.21 9.32
N ALA A 311 2.35 -6.63 9.42
CA ALA A 311 2.70 -5.75 10.54
C ALA A 311 2.09 -4.35 10.42
N MET A 312 2.10 -3.74 9.21
CA MET A 312 1.58 -2.39 8.98
C MET A 312 0.06 -2.32 9.08
N LEU A 313 -0.65 -3.39 8.73
CA LEU A 313 -2.11 -3.43 8.78
C LEU A 313 -2.66 -3.63 10.20
N ARG A 314 -1.84 -4.07 11.15
CA ARG A 314 -2.25 -4.30 12.55
C ARG A 314 -2.95 -3.09 13.18
N TYR A 315 -2.33 -1.92 13.12
CA TYR A 315 -2.88 -0.71 13.76
C TYR A 315 -4.09 -0.13 13.02
N PRO A 316 -4.10 -0.01 11.68
CA PRO A 316 -5.29 0.36 10.93
C PRO A 316 -6.48 -0.56 11.18
N LEU A 317 -6.28 -1.87 11.16
CA LEU A 317 -7.35 -2.85 11.43
C LEU A 317 -7.94 -2.69 12.83
N LEU A 318 -7.08 -2.46 13.83
CA LEU A 318 -7.54 -2.21 15.19
C LEU A 318 -8.30 -0.88 15.32
N ALA A 319 -7.85 0.17 14.62
CA ALA A 319 -8.55 1.46 14.59
C ALA A 319 -9.94 1.31 13.94
N ILE A 320 -10.02 0.62 12.81
CA ILE A 320 -11.27 0.30 12.11
C ILE A 320 -12.24 -0.47 13.02
N ALA A 321 -11.72 -1.44 13.78
CA ALA A 321 -12.52 -2.20 14.75
C ALA A 321 -13.02 -1.31 15.91
N ARG A 322 -12.17 -0.44 16.44
CA ARG A 322 -12.51 0.50 17.52
C ARG A 322 -13.51 1.57 17.10
N ASP A 323 -13.48 1.98 15.84
CA ASP A 323 -14.46 2.89 15.26
C ASP A 323 -15.84 2.21 15.04
N GLY A 324 -15.94 0.89 15.28
CA GLY A 324 -17.19 0.14 15.22
C GLY A 324 -17.50 -0.47 13.86
N TRP A 325 -16.59 -0.39 12.87
CA TRP A 325 -16.80 -1.00 11.54
C TRP A 325 -16.73 -2.52 11.56
N LEU A 326 -16.04 -3.11 12.54
CA LEU A 326 -15.93 -4.55 12.75
C LEU A 326 -16.62 -4.97 14.06
N PRO A 327 -16.91 -6.26 14.25
CA PRO A 327 -17.48 -6.75 15.51
C PRO A 327 -16.61 -6.38 16.72
N LYS A 328 -17.24 -6.12 17.87
CA LYS A 328 -16.55 -5.75 19.13
C LYS A 328 -15.46 -6.75 19.55
N ALA A 329 -15.60 -8.04 19.19
CA ALA A 329 -14.58 -9.05 19.46
C ALA A 329 -13.21 -8.70 18.83
N CYS A 330 -13.20 -8.01 17.67
CA CYS A 330 -11.99 -7.59 16.97
C CYS A 330 -11.19 -6.48 17.69
N THR A 331 -11.76 -5.85 18.73
CA THR A 331 -11.05 -4.83 19.53
C THR A 331 -10.23 -5.43 20.67
N LYS A 332 -10.38 -6.73 20.94
CA LYS A 332 -9.67 -7.40 22.03
C LYS A 332 -8.17 -7.47 21.73
N VAL A 333 -7.37 -7.09 22.70
CA VAL A 333 -5.90 -7.19 22.67
C VAL A 333 -5.42 -8.02 23.86
N ASP A 334 -4.29 -8.70 23.71
CA ASP A 334 -3.65 -9.42 24.80
C ASP A 334 -2.87 -8.48 25.76
N LYS A 335 -2.19 -9.08 26.74
CA LYS A 335 -1.36 -8.34 27.72
C LYS A 335 -0.24 -7.52 27.06
N ASN A 336 0.22 -7.92 25.87
CA ASN A 336 1.26 -7.27 25.08
C ASN A 336 0.70 -6.30 24.03
N GLY A 337 -0.62 -6.04 24.05
CA GLY A 337 -1.31 -5.20 23.06
C GLY A 337 -1.44 -5.84 21.68
N TYR A 338 -1.30 -7.19 21.57
CA TYR A 338 -1.47 -7.88 20.30
C TYR A 338 -2.95 -8.22 20.05
N PRO A 339 -3.54 -7.83 18.92
CA PRO A 339 -4.96 -8.02 18.64
C PRO A 339 -5.24 -9.37 17.98
N TRP A 340 -5.23 -10.44 18.77
CA TRP A 340 -5.34 -11.83 18.31
C TRP A 340 -6.57 -12.10 17.44
N VAL A 341 -7.73 -11.57 17.83
CA VAL A 341 -8.99 -11.88 17.14
C VAL A 341 -8.97 -11.31 15.72
N ILE A 342 -8.60 -10.02 15.57
CA ILE A 342 -8.59 -9.38 14.26
C ILE A 342 -7.44 -9.89 13.37
N GLN A 343 -6.29 -10.18 13.96
CA GLN A 343 -5.16 -10.76 13.22
C GLN A 343 -5.45 -12.20 12.79
N GLY A 344 -6.12 -13.00 13.64
CA GLY A 344 -6.57 -14.33 13.27
C GLY A 344 -7.62 -14.32 12.16
N ALA A 345 -8.61 -13.41 12.23
CA ALA A 345 -9.59 -13.23 11.16
C ALA A 345 -8.91 -12.80 9.84
N PHE A 346 -7.93 -11.89 9.93
CA PHE A 346 -7.17 -11.41 8.78
C PHE A 346 -6.30 -12.51 8.17
N TYR A 347 -5.70 -13.37 9.01
CA TYR A 347 -4.99 -14.57 8.55
C TYR A 347 -5.90 -15.51 7.75
N VAL A 348 -7.07 -15.87 8.31
CA VAL A 348 -8.04 -16.73 7.60
C VAL A 348 -8.47 -16.09 6.28
N PHE A 349 -8.74 -14.77 6.28
CA PHE A 349 -9.09 -14.04 5.07
C PHE A 349 -7.98 -14.09 4.01
N SER A 350 -6.71 -14.02 4.42
CA SER A 350 -5.57 -14.08 3.51
C SER A 350 -5.36 -15.44 2.84
N LEU A 351 -5.95 -16.52 3.38
CA LEU A 351 -5.88 -17.85 2.79
C LEU A 351 -6.96 -18.12 1.73
N ILE A 352 -7.97 -17.27 1.63
CA ILE A 352 -9.10 -17.45 0.70
C ILE A 352 -8.63 -17.72 -0.74
N PRO A 353 -7.69 -16.94 -1.33
CA PRO A 353 -7.28 -17.19 -2.72
C PRO A 353 -6.61 -18.55 -2.94
N ILE A 354 -5.85 -19.05 -1.96
CA ILE A 354 -5.24 -20.39 -2.07
C ILE A 354 -6.31 -21.48 -2.08
N ILE A 355 -7.36 -21.30 -1.26
CA ILE A 355 -8.45 -22.27 -1.11
C ILE A 355 -9.31 -22.30 -2.37
N PHE A 356 -9.72 -21.13 -2.85
CA PHE A 356 -10.65 -20.99 -3.99
C PHE A 356 -9.94 -20.91 -5.35
N GLY A 357 -8.62 -20.77 -5.39
CA GLY A 357 -7.84 -20.74 -6.62
C GLY A 357 -8.03 -19.45 -7.43
N PHE A 358 -8.11 -18.29 -6.76
CA PHE A 358 -8.22 -17.00 -7.45
C PHE A 358 -6.92 -16.67 -8.18
N ASP A 359 -7.06 -16.19 -9.40
CA ASP A 359 -5.94 -15.69 -10.18
C ASP A 359 -5.44 -14.32 -9.65
N ILE A 360 -4.17 -14.03 -9.94
CA ILE A 360 -3.55 -12.77 -9.47
C ILE A 360 -4.27 -11.53 -10.03
N GLN A 361 -4.82 -11.61 -11.25
CA GLN A 361 -5.56 -10.51 -11.87
C GLN A 361 -6.88 -10.23 -11.13
N ASP A 362 -7.58 -11.27 -10.69
CA ASP A 362 -8.81 -11.16 -9.88
C ASP A 362 -8.52 -10.46 -8.55
N ILE A 363 -7.47 -10.91 -7.85
CA ILE A 363 -7.06 -10.35 -6.56
C ILE A 363 -6.68 -8.88 -6.71
N VAL A 364 -5.88 -8.54 -7.73
CA VAL A 364 -5.48 -7.16 -8.02
C VAL A 364 -6.71 -6.29 -8.30
N SER A 365 -7.66 -6.78 -9.07
CA SER A 365 -8.88 -6.04 -9.41
C SER A 365 -9.81 -5.87 -8.20
N MET A 366 -9.92 -6.88 -7.33
CA MET A 366 -10.66 -6.78 -6.06
C MET A 366 -10.10 -5.70 -5.13
N ILE A 367 -8.78 -5.46 -5.18
CA ILE A 367 -8.12 -4.41 -4.39
C ILE A 367 -8.26 -3.04 -5.07
N LEU A 368 -7.94 -2.96 -6.37
CA LEU A 368 -7.85 -1.70 -7.07
C LEU A 368 -9.22 -1.05 -7.30
N VAL A 369 -10.25 -1.80 -7.69
CA VAL A 369 -11.54 -1.22 -8.05
C VAL A 369 -12.18 -0.43 -6.90
N PRO A 370 -12.40 -0.99 -5.71
CA PRO A 370 -12.95 -0.23 -4.58
C PRO A 370 -12.03 0.91 -4.13
N SER A 371 -10.70 0.67 -4.15
CA SER A 371 -9.72 1.67 -3.71
C SER A 371 -9.69 2.88 -4.65
N MET A 372 -9.70 2.65 -5.97
CA MET A 372 -9.70 3.74 -6.97
C MET A 372 -10.99 4.55 -6.91
N PHE A 373 -12.14 3.91 -6.66
CA PHE A 373 -13.40 4.60 -6.45
C PHE A 373 -13.34 5.57 -5.26
N LEU A 374 -12.80 5.11 -4.13
CA LEU A 374 -12.64 5.95 -2.94
C LEU A 374 -11.62 7.07 -3.14
N GLN A 375 -10.50 6.78 -3.80
CA GLN A 375 -9.48 7.78 -4.11
C GLN A 375 -9.99 8.83 -5.09
N LEU A 376 -10.81 8.44 -6.07
CA LEU A 376 -11.51 9.37 -6.96
C LEU A 376 -12.35 10.36 -6.16
N TYR A 377 -13.16 9.87 -5.23
CA TYR A 377 -13.96 10.71 -4.36
C TYR A 377 -13.10 11.67 -3.52
N CYS A 378 -12.00 11.16 -2.94
CA CYS A 378 -11.04 11.97 -2.19
C CYS A 378 -10.40 13.06 -3.06
N ASN A 379 -9.98 12.75 -4.28
CA ASN A 379 -9.42 13.71 -5.23
C ASN A 379 -10.42 14.82 -5.56
N ILE A 380 -11.70 14.48 -5.76
CA ILE A 380 -12.77 15.48 -6.02
C ILE A 380 -12.96 16.43 -4.82
N ILE A 381 -12.98 15.91 -3.59
CA ILE A 381 -13.17 16.74 -2.40
C ILE A 381 -11.99 17.69 -2.17
N VAL A 382 -10.77 17.19 -2.37
CA VAL A 382 -9.54 17.96 -2.14
C VAL A 382 -9.39 19.12 -3.14
N MET A 383 -10.08 19.11 -4.29
CA MET A 383 -10.16 20.27 -5.21
C MET A 383 -10.64 21.55 -4.53
N LYS A 384 -11.44 21.44 -3.46
CA LYS A 384 -11.96 22.59 -2.71
C LYS A 384 -11.00 23.13 -1.65
N PHE A 385 -9.90 22.42 -1.34
CA PHE A 385 -9.00 22.73 -0.23
C PHE A 385 -8.26 24.07 -0.37
N PRO A 386 -7.78 24.48 -1.55
CA PRO A 386 -7.17 25.80 -1.69
C PRO A 386 -8.08 26.96 -1.25
N LYS A 387 -9.40 26.82 -1.47
CA LYS A 387 -10.40 27.82 -1.05
C LYS A 387 -10.78 27.65 0.43
N LYS A 388 -10.82 26.41 0.94
CA LYS A 388 -11.21 26.13 2.33
C LYS A 388 -10.09 26.46 3.31
N TYR A 389 -8.81 26.26 2.93
CA TYR A 389 -7.63 26.44 3.78
C TYR A 389 -6.56 27.28 3.06
N PRO A 390 -6.81 28.58 2.78
CA PRO A 390 -5.94 29.40 1.94
C PRO A 390 -4.52 29.58 2.53
N GLU A 391 -4.38 29.70 3.86
CA GLU A 391 -3.08 29.92 4.49
C GLU A 391 -2.20 28.66 4.43
N HIS A 392 -2.77 27.47 4.66
CA HIS A 392 -2.05 26.22 4.50
C HIS A 392 -1.68 25.95 3.04
N TRP A 393 -2.58 26.32 2.11
CA TRP A 393 -2.33 26.21 0.67
C TRP A 393 -1.14 27.04 0.23
N LYS A 394 -1.00 28.28 0.72
CA LYS A 394 0.17 29.12 0.41
C LYS A 394 1.50 28.51 0.86
N LYS A 395 1.49 27.73 1.94
CA LYS A 395 2.69 27.05 2.50
C LYS A 395 2.94 25.67 1.87
N SER A 396 1.99 25.14 1.09
CA SER A 396 2.08 23.83 0.43
C SER A 396 3.12 23.82 -0.68
N ILE A 397 3.84 22.72 -0.85
CA ILE A 397 4.74 22.51 -2.01
C ILE A 397 3.99 22.41 -3.34
N PHE A 398 2.68 22.14 -3.30
CA PHE A 398 1.80 22.10 -4.47
C PHE A 398 1.12 23.42 -4.73
N HIS A 399 1.53 24.52 -4.06
CA HIS A 399 0.96 25.83 -4.27
C HIS A 399 1.11 26.28 -5.73
N MET A 400 -0.01 26.46 -6.40
CA MET A 400 -0.11 26.89 -7.80
C MET A 400 -1.41 27.67 -8.03
N PRO A 401 -1.56 28.40 -9.16
CA PRO A 401 -2.81 29.07 -9.50
C PRO A 401 -3.99 28.09 -9.51
N TYR A 402 -5.12 28.51 -8.95
CA TYR A 402 -6.28 27.63 -8.76
C TYR A 402 -6.77 26.92 -10.04
N PRO A 403 -6.83 27.58 -11.24
CA PRO A 403 -7.21 26.88 -12.48
C PRO A 403 -6.25 25.74 -12.85
N VAL A 404 -4.93 25.95 -12.66
CA VAL A 404 -3.90 24.94 -12.93
C VAL A 404 -4.05 23.77 -11.96
N TYR A 405 -4.30 24.06 -10.68
CA TYR A 405 -4.57 23.02 -9.67
C TYR A 405 -5.79 22.19 -10.03
N ILE A 406 -6.91 22.81 -10.42
CA ILE A 406 -8.12 22.09 -10.84
C ILE A 406 -7.85 21.21 -12.05
N PHE A 407 -7.15 21.71 -13.07
CA PHE A 407 -6.77 20.91 -14.23
C PHE A 407 -5.93 19.69 -13.86
N MET A 408 -4.91 19.87 -13.00
CA MET A 408 -4.10 18.78 -12.47
C MET A 408 -4.98 17.76 -11.73
N MET A 409 -5.88 18.20 -10.86
CA MET A 409 -6.75 17.30 -10.10
C MET A 409 -7.76 16.56 -10.99
N LEU A 410 -8.24 17.17 -12.08
CA LEU A 410 -9.07 16.47 -13.07
C LEU A 410 -8.28 15.37 -13.78
N LEU A 411 -7.02 15.61 -14.11
CA LEU A 411 -6.12 14.57 -14.65
C LEU A 411 -5.91 13.44 -13.63
N CYS A 412 -5.77 13.77 -12.35
CA CYS A 412 -5.68 12.77 -11.27
C CYS A 412 -6.97 11.95 -11.14
N CYS A 413 -8.14 12.57 -11.27
CA CYS A 413 -9.42 11.82 -11.32
C CYS A 413 -9.49 10.90 -12.54
N PHE A 414 -9.00 11.36 -13.70
CA PHE A 414 -8.88 10.50 -14.87
C PHE A 414 -7.98 9.28 -14.61
N CYS A 415 -6.86 9.44 -13.90
CA CYS A 415 -6.00 8.31 -13.50
C CYS A 415 -6.77 7.27 -12.67
N ASN A 416 -7.60 7.68 -11.70
CA ASN A 416 -8.43 6.76 -10.94
C ASN A 416 -9.41 5.97 -11.83
N LEU A 417 -10.12 6.68 -12.72
CA LEU A 417 -11.06 6.07 -13.66
C LEU A 417 -10.34 5.13 -14.61
N PHE A 418 -9.18 5.54 -15.12
CA PHE A 418 -8.34 4.74 -16.00
C PHE A 418 -7.95 3.40 -15.36
N VAL A 419 -7.38 3.42 -14.15
CA VAL A 419 -6.97 2.21 -13.43
C VAL A 419 -8.18 1.34 -13.13
N MET A 420 -9.26 1.91 -12.59
CA MET A 420 -10.48 1.18 -12.23
C MET A 420 -11.11 0.49 -13.45
N PHE A 421 -11.28 1.21 -14.55
CA PHE A 421 -11.91 0.69 -15.76
C PHE A 421 -11.08 -0.43 -16.40
N ASN A 422 -9.76 -0.24 -16.52
CA ASN A 422 -8.90 -1.26 -17.11
C ASN A 422 -8.68 -2.46 -16.18
N SER A 423 -8.76 -2.29 -14.85
CA SER A 423 -8.77 -3.43 -13.91
C SER A 423 -10.02 -4.30 -14.11
N LEU A 424 -11.20 -3.71 -14.33
CA LEU A 424 -12.40 -4.48 -14.64
C LEU A 424 -12.29 -5.20 -16.00
N ARG A 425 -11.60 -4.60 -16.97
CA ARG A 425 -11.39 -5.19 -18.29
C ARG A 425 -10.30 -6.26 -18.34
N SER A 426 -9.46 -6.35 -17.34
CA SER A 426 -8.47 -7.43 -17.23
C SER A 426 -9.09 -8.78 -16.88
N LEU A 427 -10.34 -8.78 -16.42
CA LEU A 427 -11.09 -9.98 -16.05
C LEU A 427 -11.61 -10.69 -17.29
N GLU A 428 -11.57 -12.01 -17.28
CA GLU A 428 -11.88 -12.82 -18.47
C GLU A 428 -13.39 -13.02 -18.68
N GLY A 429 -14.18 -12.85 -17.61
CA GLY A 429 -15.62 -13.11 -17.67
C GLY A 429 -16.50 -12.02 -17.06
N LEU A 430 -17.76 -12.00 -17.49
CA LEU A 430 -18.76 -11.12 -16.89
C LEU A 430 -19.04 -11.48 -15.42
N THR A 431 -18.87 -12.74 -15.06
CA THR A 431 -19.09 -13.25 -13.69
C THR A 431 -18.12 -12.63 -12.71
N GLU A 432 -16.83 -12.55 -13.07
CA GLU A 432 -15.78 -11.93 -12.25
C GLU A 432 -16.03 -10.43 -12.08
N VAL A 433 -16.42 -9.75 -13.15
CA VAL A 433 -16.79 -8.32 -13.11
C VAL A 433 -17.96 -8.09 -12.18
N LEU A 434 -19.04 -8.89 -12.31
CA LEU A 434 -20.23 -8.80 -11.46
C LEU A 434 -19.90 -9.13 -10.00
N MET A 435 -19.01 -10.09 -9.76
CA MET A 435 -18.54 -10.44 -8.41
C MET A 435 -17.83 -9.26 -7.75
N ILE A 436 -16.91 -8.59 -8.42
CA ILE A 436 -16.16 -7.44 -7.86
C ILE A 436 -17.10 -6.26 -7.60
N ILE A 437 -17.98 -5.96 -8.54
CA ILE A 437 -18.99 -4.90 -8.36
C ILE A 437 -19.91 -5.28 -7.19
N GLY A 438 -20.36 -6.53 -7.13
CA GLY A 438 -21.22 -7.04 -6.04
C GLY A 438 -20.54 -6.93 -4.68
N ILE A 439 -19.26 -7.30 -4.57
CA ILE A 439 -18.45 -7.15 -3.35
C ILE A 439 -18.36 -5.67 -2.95
N THR A 440 -18.10 -4.78 -3.92
CA THR A 440 -18.02 -3.34 -3.66
C THR A 440 -19.35 -2.80 -3.13
N ILE A 441 -20.46 -3.15 -3.76
CA ILE A 441 -21.80 -2.77 -3.30
C ILE A 441 -22.08 -3.35 -1.90
N ALA A 442 -21.73 -4.61 -1.67
CA ALA A 442 -21.92 -5.27 -0.37
C ALA A 442 -21.15 -4.55 0.76
N LEU A 443 -19.94 -4.03 0.50
CA LEU A 443 -19.20 -3.21 1.45
C LEU A 443 -19.95 -1.92 1.79
N PHE A 444 -20.51 -1.23 0.79
CA PHE A 444 -21.31 -0.03 1.02
C PHE A 444 -22.57 -0.32 1.83
N VAL A 445 -23.29 -1.39 1.48
CA VAL A 445 -24.51 -1.83 2.20
C VAL A 445 -24.16 -2.21 3.64
N TYR A 446 -23.10 -2.97 3.85
CA TYR A 446 -22.63 -3.33 5.19
C TYR A 446 -22.33 -2.08 6.03
N CYS A 447 -21.53 -1.15 5.50
CA CYS A 447 -21.18 0.08 6.21
C CYS A 447 -22.42 0.95 6.49
N TRP A 448 -23.35 1.04 5.56
CA TRP A 448 -24.61 1.75 5.73
C TRP A 448 -25.48 1.12 6.86
N ILE A 449 -25.57 -0.22 6.90
CA ILE A 449 -26.25 -0.94 7.99
C ILE A 449 -25.56 -0.64 9.33
N ARG A 450 -24.22 -0.66 9.40
CA ARG A 450 -23.47 -0.38 10.63
C ARG A 450 -23.73 1.04 11.15
N VAL A 451 -23.84 2.01 10.27
CA VAL A 451 -24.23 3.39 10.63
C VAL A 451 -25.68 3.44 11.11
N LYS A 452 -26.63 2.83 10.37
CA LYS A 452 -28.05 2.82 10.74
C LYS A 452 -28.33 2.11 12.07
N THR A 453 -27.63 1.03 12.35
CA THR A 453 -27.77 0.27 13.61
C THR A 453 -27.03 0.93 14.78
N LYS A 454 -26.46 2.14 14.61
CA LYS A 454 -25.67 2.85 15.63
C LYS A 454 -24.51 2.01 16.20
N ALA A 455 -24.04 1.02 15.43
CA ALA A 455 -22.87 0.24 15.77
C ALA A 455 -21.57 1.06 15.64
N VAL A 456 -21.60 2.09 14.79
CA VAL A 456 -20.59 3.11 14.62
C VAL A 456 -21.11 4.39 15.26
N ASP A 457 -20.31 4.98 16.13
CA ASP A 457 -20.61 6.26 16.77
C ASP A 457 -20.22 7.39 15.81
N VAL A 458 -21.22 7.85 15.04
CA VAL A 458 -21.02 8.91 14.04
C VAL A 458 -20.71 10.25 14.69
N ASP A 459 -21.27 10.52 15.88
CA ASP A 459 -21.04 11.77 16.60
C ASP A 459 -19.58 11.85 17.07
N LYS A 460 -19.03 10.74 17.57
CA LYS A 460 -17.63 10.64 17.95
C LYS A 460 -16.67 10.78 16.77
N LEU A 461 -17.05 10.25 15.58
CA LEU A 461 -16.29 10.48 14.35
C LEU A 461 -16.34 11.95 13.94
N ALA A 462 -17.50 12.61 14.07
CA ALA A 462 -17.67 14.03 13.80
C ALA A 462 -16.89 14.91 14.81
N GLU A 463 -16.94 14.61 16.10
CA GLU A 463 -16.15 15.29 17.14
C GLU A 463 -14.65 15.19 16.86
N ARG A 464 -14.15 14.02 16.49
CA ARG A 464 -12.75 13.82 16.09
C ARG A 464 -12.39 14.69 14.89
N LYS A 465 -13.27 14.78 13.89
CA LYS A 465 -13.10 15.65 12.73
C LYS A 465 -12.99 17.12 13.12
N VAL A 466 -13.90 17.59 13.97
CA VAL A 466 -13.90 18.97 14.49
C VAL A 466 -12.64 19.23 15.34
N ALA A 467 -12.22 18.28 16.17
CA ALA A 467 -11.01 18.42 16.97
C ALA A 467 -9.76 18.59 16.11
N VAL A 468 -9.62 17.78 15.05
CA VAL A 468 -8.52 17.90 14.08
C VAL A 468 -8.62 19.19 13.26
N GLU A 469 -9.82 19.62 12.86
CA GLU A 469 -10.01 20.93 12.19
C GLU A 469 -9.63 22.11 13.10
N LYS A 470 -9.87 22.03 14.42
CA LYS A 470 -9.41 23.02 15.39
C LYS A 470 -7.88 22.99 15.59
N GLU A 471 -7.26 21.81 15.63
CA GLU A 471 -5.81 21.66 15.69
C GLU A 471 -5.15 22.29 14.45
N ILE A 472 -5.67 22.00 13.26
CA ILE A 472 -5.25 22.62 12.01
C ILE A 472 -5.37 24.15 12.06
N ALA A 473 -6.47 24.68 12.58
CA ALA A 473 -6.68 26.14 12.69
C ALA A 473 -5.70 26.78 13.68
N SER A 474 -5.34 26.09 14.78
CA SER A 474 -4.39 26.59 15.77
C SER A 474 -2.94 26.62 15.25
N GLU A 475 -2.56 25.77 14.31
CA GLU A 475 -1.23 25.77 13.68
C GLU A 475 -0.98 27.01 12.79
N VAL A 476 -2.04 27.73 12.42
CA VAL A 476 -1.93 29.00 11.64
C VAL A 476 -1.73 30.22 12.56
N ALA A 477 -2.15 30.10 13.83
CA ALA A 477 -2.11 31.20 14.80
C ALA A 477 -0.73 31.35 15.51
N ILE A 478 0.22 30.45 15.26
CA ILE A 478 1.62 30.47 15.71
C ILE A 478 2.53 30.84 14.54
#